data_4b89156c1a98f9f1dbd820a3eb6aa02d
#
_entry.id   4b89156c1a98f9f1dbd820a3eb6aa02d
#
_cell.length_a   1.000
_cell.length_b   1.000
_cell.length_c   1.000
_cell.angle_alpha   90.00
_cell.angle_beta   90.00
_cell.angle_gamma   90.00
#
_symmetry.space_group_name_H-M   'P 1'
#
loop_
_entity.id
_entity.type
_entity.pdbx_description
1 polymer ?
#
loop_
_entity_poly.entity_id
_entity_poly.type
_entity_poly.pdbx_seq_one_letter_code
_entity_poly.pdbx_strand_id
1 'polypeptide(L)'
;LVIEGTVVSAEHVSDGAPLNLKRVLRRLEVPTIVGGCTSYSAALHLMRTGAAGVLVGVGPGRVGPTRNVLGIGAASATAIADARAARIRHLDETGVYCHVIAHGGVRNSGDLAAAICCGADAVVLGDLLAAATEAPAGGWTWAHRSDHPTLPRSRVEHVTTNGPLQQILHGPAVGADG
;
A
#
# COMPACT_ATOMS: atom_id res chain seq x y z
N LEU A 1 6.37 -0.04 -12.45
CA LEU A 1 7.37 -0.44 -11.44
C LEU A 1 6.88 -0.01 -10.05
N VAL A 2 7.15 -0.81 -9.02
CA VAL A 2 6.84 -0.44 -7.63
C VAL A 2 8.15 -0.41 -6.83
N ILE A 3 8.40 0.70 -6.16
CA ILE A 3 9.53 0.87 -5.22
C ILE A 3 8.91 1.04 -3.84
N GLU A 4 9.03 0.01 -3.02
CA GLU A 4 8.40 -0.06 -1.72
C GLU A 4 9.42 -0.23 -0.60
N GLY A 5 9.23 0.50 0.50
CA GLY A 5 9.98 0.37 1.74
C GLY A 5 9.08 0.47 2.97
N THR A 6 9.63 0.20 4.14
CA THR A 6 8.89 0.25 5.42
C THR A 6 8.45 1.66 5.77
N VAL A 7 9.35 2.61 5.69
CA VAL A 7 9.12 4.05 5.73
C VAL A 7 9.93 4.62 4.58
N VAL A 8 9.27 5.14 3.57
CA VAL A 8 9.95 5.67 2.40
C VAL A 8 9.97 7.17 2.47
N SER A 9 11.17 7.73 2.57
CA SER A 9 11.47 9.06 2.07
C SER A 9 11.83 8.95 0.58
N ALA A 10 12.00 10.08 -0.09
CA ALA A 10 12.46 10.09 -1.49
C ALA A 10 13.90 9.56 -1.65
N GLU A 11 14.55 9.23 -0.56
CA GLU A 11 15.91 8.77 -0.50
C GLU A 11 16.02 7.59 0.45
N HIS A 12 16.66 6.54 0.00
CA HIS A 12 16.95 5.36 0.80
C HIS A 12 18.45 5.33 1.10
N VAL A 13 18.79 5.14 2.36
CA VAL A 13 20.18 4.99 2.81
C VAL A 13 20.44 3.51 3.07
N SER A 14 21.38 2.94 2.34
CA SER A 14 21.96 1.61 2.59
C SER A 14 23.45 1.77 2.85
N ASP A 15 24.18 0.67 2.99
CA ASP A 15 25.64 0.67 3.18
C ASP A 15 26.45 1.33 2.03
N GLY A 16 25.76 1.79 1.01
CA GLY A 16 26.31 2.52 -0.13
C GLY A 16 25.75 3.95 -0.24
N ALA A 17 25.81 4.49 -1.44
CA ALA A 17 25.24 5.81 -1.73
C ALA A 17 23.70 5.79 -1.59
N PRO A 18 23.09 6.86 -1.06
CA PRO A 18 21.64 6.96 -0.93
C PRO A 18 20.96 6.88 -2.30
N LEU A 19 19.82 6.20 -2.36
CA LEU A 19 18.99 6.15 -3.55
C LEU A 19 18.29 7.48 -3.75
N ASN A 20 18.68 8.23 -4.79
CA ASN A 20 17.98 9.44 -5.18
C ASN A 20 16.80 9.09 -6.11
N LEU A 21 15.58 8.98 -5.55
CA LEU A 21 14.39 8.61 -6.29
C LEU A 21 14.12 9.52 -7.48
N LYS A 22 14.27 10.84 -7.32
CA LYS A 22 14.06 11.81 -8.41
C LYS A 22 14.97 11.54 -9.61
N ARG A 23 16.23 11.17 -9.35
CA ARG A 23 17.19 10.83 -10.42
C ARG A 23 16.85 9.49 -11.07
N VAL A 24 16.44 8.51 -10.28
CA VAL A 24 16.05 7.18 -10.77
C VAL A 24 14.79 7.30 -11.62
N LEU A 25 13.73 7.92 -11.12
CA LEU A 25 12.45 8.03 -11.81
C LEU A 25 12.56 8.76 -13.15
N ARG A 26 13.43 9.77 -13.25
CA ARG A 26 13.69 10.47 -14.53
C ARG A 26 14.36 9.62 -15.60
N ARG A 27 14.97 8.50 -15.25
CA ARG A 27 15.65 7.58 -16.18
C ARG A 27 14.77 6.39 -16.57
N LEU A 28 13.67 6.19 -15.84
CA LEU A 28 12.75 5.10 -16.11
C LEU A 28 11.72 5.54 -17.14
N GLU A 29 11.50 4.71 -18.14
CA GLU A 29 10.48 4.93 -19.20
C GLU A 29 9.13 4.33 -18.81
N VAL A 30 9.02 3.76 -17.60
CA VAL A 30 7.79 3.12 -17.10
C VAL A 30 7.22 3.90 -15.92
N PRO A 31 5.88 4.00 -15.82
CA PRO A 31 5.24 4.59 -14.65
C PRO A 31 5.69 3.88 -13.37
N THR A 32 6.05 4.65 -12.35
CA THR A 32 6.58 4.10 -11.10
C THR A 32 5.75 4.56 -9.91
N ILE A 33 5.37 3.60 -9.08
CA ILE A 33 4.68 3.80 -7.81
C ILE A 33 5.73 3.71 -6.70
N VAL A 34 5.68 4.64 -5.74
CA VAL A 34 6.64 4.69 -4.62
C VAL A 34 5.91 4.77 -3.28
N GLY A 35 6.48 4.23 -2.22
CA GLY A 35 5.90 4.27 -0.87
C GLY A 35 6.53 3.23 0.06
N GLY A 36 6.08 3.11 1.32
CA GLY A 36 4.89 3.70 1.93
C GLY A 36 5.11 5.06 2.60
N CYS A 37 4.08 5.84 2.54
CA CYS A 37 4.02 7.11 3.25
C CYS A 37 2.73 7.19 4.08
N THR A 38 2.71 8.12 5.06
CA THR A 38 1.59 8.24 6.01
C THR A 38 1.23 9.67 6.38
N SER A 39 1.88 10.66 5.77
CA SER A 39 1.65 12.07 6.06
C SER A 39 1.60 12.90 4.79
N TYR A 40 0.94 14.04 4.88
CA TYR A 40 0.88 15.04 3.81
C TYR A 40 2.25 15.39 3.24
N SER A 41 3.20 15.71 4.11
CA SER A 41 4.54 16.14 3.69
C SER A 41 5.32 15.04 2.98
N ALA A 42 5.25 13.80 3.50
CA ALA A 42 5.91 12.66 2.87
C ALA A 42 5.27 12.34 1.52
N ALA A 43 3.95 12.32 1.43
CA ALA A 43 3.23 12.10 0.18
C ALA A 43 3.59 13.16 -0.89
N LEU A 44 3.53 14.45 -0.52
CA LEU A 44 3.87 15.54 -1.42
C LEU A 44 5.32 15.47 -1.91
N HIS A 45 6.24 15.12 -0.99
CA HIS A 45 7.65 14.93 -1.34
C HIS A 45 7.83 13.82 -2.37
N LEU A 46 7.21 12.66 -2.16
CA LEU A 46 7.27 11.54 -3.11
C LEU A 46 6.64 11.89 -4.48
N MET A 47 5.49 12.57 -4.50
CA MET A 47 4.85 13.04 -5.74
C MET A 47 5.78 13.96 -6.54
N ARG A 48 6.48 14.87 -5.87
CA ARG A 48 7.45 15.79 -6.49
C ARG A 48 8.71 15.12 -7.04
N THR A 49 8.96 13.85 -6.73
CA THR A 49 10.02 13.07 -7.38
C THR A 49 9.69 12.66 -8.81
N GLY A 50 8.41 12.76 -9.21
CA GLY A 50 7.92 12.33 -10.52
C GLY A 50 7.24 10.95 -10.48
N ALA A 51 6.81 10.51 -9.30
CA ALA A 51 6.06 9.26 -9.15
C ALA A 51 4.70 9.33 -9.83
N ALA A 52 4.29 8.26 -10.51
CA ALA A 52 2.95 8.10 -11.08
C ALA A 52 1.91 7.79 -10.00
N GLY A 53 2.35 7.23 -8.89
CA GLY A 53 1.49 6.97 -7.72
C GLY A 53 2.29 6.83 -6.44
N VAL A 54 1.62 7.02 -5.30
CA VAL A 54 2.18 6.82 -3.97
C VAL A 54 1.41 5.74 -3.22
N LEU A 55 2.15 4.81 -2.59
CA LEU A 55 1.59 3.84 -1.66
C LEU A 55 1.41 4.50 -0.30
N VAL A 56 0.17 4.48 0.21
CA VAL A 56 -0.19 5.12 1.47
C VAL A 56 -0.54 4.07 2.50
N GLY A 57 0.25 4.01 3.56
CA GLY A 57 0.12 3.08 4.65
C GLY A 57 1.48 2.54 5.11
N VAL A 58 1.64 2.43 6.42
CA VAL A 58 2.80 1.83 7.08
C VAL A 58 2.32 1.01 8.27
N GLY A 59 2.71 -0.24 8.33
CA GLY A 59 2.45 -1.13 9.45
C GLY A 59 1.07 -1.79 9.58
N PRO A 60 0.07 -1.57 8.69
CA PRO A 60 -1.25 -2.19 8.87
C PRO A 60 -1.33 -3.64 8.41
N GLY A 61 -0.34 -4.17 7.73
CA GLY A 61 -0.30 -5.57 7.28
C GLY A 61 -0.08 -6.55 8.44
N ARG A 62 -0.74 -7.71 8.39
CA ARG A 62 -0.61 -8.76 9.43
C ARG A 62 0.78 -9.37 9.49
N VAL A 63 1.38 -9.56 8.33
CA VAL A 63 2.62 -10.35 8.14
C VAL A 63 3.88 -9.50 8.31
N GLY A 64 3.76 -8.17 8.23
CA GLY A 64 4.89 -7.27 8.37
C GLY A 64 5.28 -7.02 9.83
N PRO A 65 6.58 -7.05 10.18
CA PRO A 65 7.04 -6.81 11.54
C PRO A 65 6.98 -5.33 11.95
N THR A 66 6.75 -4.41 11.03
CA THR A 66 6.84 -2.96 11.26
C THR A 66 6.03 -2.51 12.46
N ARG A 67 4.76 -2.87 12.55
CA ARG A 67 3.90 -2.48 13.67
C ARG A 67 4.18 -3.30 14.93
N ASN A 68 4.36 -4.61 14.76
CA ASN A 68 4.45 -5.53 15.89
C ASN A 68 5.82 -5.54 16.55
N VAL A 69 6.87 -5.20 15.80
CA VAL A 69 8.27 -5.20 16.28
C VAL A 69 8.78 -3.79 16.49
N LEU A 70 8.53 -2.89 15.53
CA LEU A 70 9.05 -1.52 15.57
C LEU A 70 8.05 -0.52 16.19
N GLY A 71 6.79 -0.89 16.40
CA GLY A 71 5.75 0.00 16.89
C GLY A 71 5.34 1.10 15.91
N ILE A 72 5.76 1.02 14.65
CA ILE A 72 5.51 2.03 13.64
C ILE A 72 4.21 1.72 12.89
N GLY A 73 3.30 2.69 12.86
CA GLY A 73 2.04 2.58 12.14
C GLY A 73 1.27 3.90 12.16
N ALA A 74 0.33 4.03 11.25
CA ALA A 74 -0.56 5.18 11.18
C ALA A 74 -2.01 4.74 10.89
N ALA A 75 -2.97 5.57 11.29
CA ALA A 75 -4.37 5.37 10.95
C ALA A 75 -4.56 5.55 9.45
N SER A 76 -5.06 4.51 8.77
CA SER A 76 -5.14 4.47 7.31
C SER A 76 -6.01 5.59 6.73
N ALA A 77 -7.18 5.84 7.31
CA ALA A 77 -8.10 6.90 6.84
C ALA A 77 -7.45 8.29 6.86
N THR A 78 -6.76 8.62 7.97
CA THR A 78 -6.03 9.89 8.11
C THR A 78 -4.89 9.99 7.09
N ALA A 79 -4.09 8.94 6.95
CA ALA A 79 -2.98 8.93 6.00
C ALA A 79 -3.44 9.09 4.55
N ILE A 80 -4.57 8.46 4.17
CA ILE A 80 -5.16 8.59 2.84
C ILE A 80 -5.68 10.02 2.60
N ALA A 81 -6.38 10.59 3.58
CA ALA A 81 -6.88 11.96 3.48
C ALA A 81 -5.74 12.99 3.35
N ASP A 82 -4.65 12.80 4.09
CA ASP A 82 -3.42 13.60 3.99
C ASP A 82 -2.79 13.49 2.60
N ALA A 83 -2.66 12.25 2.09
CA ALA A 83 -2.10 12.02 0.76
C ALA A 83 -2.98 12.59 -0.35
N ARG A 84 -4.31 12.51 -0.21
CA ARG A 84 -5.26 13.17 -1.11
C ARG A 84 -5.06 14.69 -1.13
N ALA A 85 -4.92 15.31 0.03
CA ALA A 85 -4.66 16.74 0.13
C ALA A 85 -3.32 17.11 -0.55
N ALA A 86 -2.28 16.30 -0.34
CA ALA A 86 -0.99 16.44 -1.02
C ALA A 86 -1.11 16.32 -2.54
N ARG A 87 -1.93 15.39 -3.04
CA ARG A 87 -2.20 15.22 -4.48
C ARG A 87 -2.87 16.45 -5.07
N ILE A 88 -3.87 17.02 -4.41
CA ILE A 88 -4.53 18.25 -4.87
C ILE A 88 -3.48 19.36 -5.01
N ARG A 89 -2.66 19.56 -3.98
CA ARG A 89 -1.58 20.55 -4.03
C ARG A 89 -0.58 20.28 -5.15
N HIS A 90 -0.18 19.03 -5.33
CA HIS A 90 0.75 18.65 -6.40
C HIS A 90 0.17 18.91 -7.80
N LEU A 91 -1.11 18.59 -7.99
CA LEU A 91 -1.83 18.83 -9.23
C LEU A 91 -1.93 20.33 -9.54
N ASP A 92 -2.24 21.15 -8.54
CA ASP A 92 -2.32 22.61 -8.68
C ASP A 92 -0.96 23.22 -9.06
N GLU A 93 0.14 22.67 -8.49
CA GLU A 93 1.49 23.18 -8.75
C GLU A 93 2.06 22.72 -10.10
N THR A 94 1.70 21.53 -10.57
CA THR A 94 2.42 20.88 -11.68
C THR A 94 1.54 20.52 -12.88
N GLY A 95 0.22 20.48 -12.69
CA GLY A 95 -0.72 19.93 -13.67
C GLY A 95 -0.67 18.40 -13.81
N VAL A 96 0.16 17.70 -12.99
CA VAL A 96 0.37 16.25 -13.07
C VAL A 96 -0.43 15.54 -11.99
N TYR A 97 -1.28 14.59 -12.41
CA TYR A 97 -2.01 13.75 -11.48
C TYR A 97 -1.12 12.60 -10.98
N CYS A 98 -1.04 12.45 -9.64
CA CYS A 98 -0.34 11.35 -9.00
C CYS A 98 -1.36 10.50 -8.22
N HIS A 99 -1.41 9.19 -8.49
CA HIS A 99 -2.38 8.30 -7.87
C HIS A 99 -2.08 8.06 -6.38
N VAL A 100 -3.13 8.08 -5.56
CA VAL A 100 -3.08 7.70 -4.14
C VAL A 100 -3.56 6.27 -4.02
N ILE A 101 -2.68 5.37 -3.59
CA ILE A 101 -2.95 3.94 -3.53
C ILE A 101 -2.89 3.50 -2.06
N ALA A 102 -4.04 3.13 -1.49
CA ALA A 102 -4.10 2.63 -0.12
C ALA A 102 -3.42 1.26 -0.02
N HIS A 103 -2.51 1.11 0.95
CA HIS A 103 -1.72 -0.10 1.11
C HIS A 103 -1.78 -0.63 2.53
N GLY A 104 -2.33 -1.84 2.65
CA GLY A 104 -2.45 -2.59 3.90
C GLY A 104 -3.69 -2.26 4.72
N GLY A 105 -4.04 -3.18 5.62
CA GLY A 105 -5.15 -3.02 6.56
C GLY A 105 -6.55 -3.24 6.00
N VAL A 106 -6.70 -3.60 4.74
CA VAL A 106 -8.01 -3.89 4.11
C VAL A 106 -8.37 -5.34 4.38
N ARG A 107 -9.41 -5.57 5.16
CA ARG A 107 -9.85 -6.88 5.65
C ARG A 107 -11.21 -7.30 5.09
N ASN A 108 -11.97 -6.35 4.58
CA ASN A 108 -13.29 -6.53 4.02
C ASN A 108 -13.63 -5.42 3.01
N SER A 109 -14.76 -5.54 2.34
CA SER A 109 -15.22 -4.55 1.36
C SER A 109 -15.52 -3.18 1.98
N GLY A 110 -15.94 -3.14 3.24
CA GLY A 110 -16.17 -1.88 3.95
C GLY A 110 -14.87 -1.09 4.14
N ASP A 111 -13.76 -1.77 4.49
CA ASP A 111 -12.43 -1.13 4.57
C ASP A 111 -11.99 -0.60 3.19
N LEU A 112 -12.29 -1.36 2.11
CA LEU A 112 -12.01 -0.93 0.73
C LEU A 112 -12.83 0.32 0.37
N ALA A 113 -14.15 0.29 0.60
CA ALA A 113 -15.03 1.43 0.34
C ALA A 113 -14.60 2.66 1.14
N ALA A 114 -14.26 2.48 2.42
CA ALA A 114 -13.76 3.57 3.27
C ALA A 114 -12.46 4.18 2.72
N ALA A 115 -11.53 3.37 2.24
CA ALA A 115 -10.29 3.87 1.64
C ALA A 115 -10.56 4.74 0.39
N ILE A 116 -11.46 4.30 -0.49
CA ILE A 116 -11.86 5.08 -1.67
C ILE A 116 -12.57 6.38 -1.25
N CYS A 117 -13.50 6.32 -0.29
CA CYS A 117 -14.18 7.51 0.24
C CYS A 117 -13.21 8.52 0.87
N CYS A 118 -12.15 8.06 1.52
CA CYS A 118 -11.09 8.93 2.06
C CYS A 118 -10.23 9.58 0.96
N GLY A 119 -10.31 9.08 -0.26
CA GLY A 119 -9.66 9.68 -1.43
C GLY A 119 -8.56 8.85 -2.07
N ALA A 120 -8.49 7.55 -1.80
CA ALA A 120 -7.64 6.65 -2.56
C ALA A 120 -8.24 6.40 -3.96
N ASP A 121 -7.37 6.28 -4.95
CA ASP A 121 -7.74 5.92 -6.33
C ASP A 121 -7.74 4.41 -6.52
N ALA A 122 -6.96 3.70 -5.72
CA ALA A 122 -6.85 2.24 -5.72
C ALA A 122 -6.48 1.70 -4.34
N VAL A 123 -6.65 0.40 -4.17
CA VAL A 123 -6.36 -0.31 -2.92
C VAL A 123 -5.54 -1.57 -3.23
N VAL A 124 -4.47 -1.78 -2.48
CA VAL A 124 -3.70 -3.02 -2.53
C VAL A 124 -4.35 -4.05 -1.62
N LEU A 125 -4.76 -5.17 -2.18
CA LEU A 125 -5.34 -6.29 -1.47
C LEU A 125 -4.29 -7.39 -1.25
N GLY A 126 -4.21 -7.90 -0.04
CA GLY A 126 -3.34 -9.00 0.34
C GLY A 126 -4.14 -10.17 0.89
N ASP A 127 -4.43 -10.14 2.19
CA ASP A 127 -5.10 -11.25 2.91
C ASP A 127 -6.48 -11.60 2.32
N LEU A 128 -7.22 -10.62 1.80
CA LEU A 128 -8.50 -10.86 1.12
C LEU A 128 -8.33 -11.75 -0.12
N LEU A 129 -7.29 -11.50 -0.91
CA LEU A 129 -6.98 -12.33 -2.06
C LEU A 129 -6.49 -13.72 -1.64
N ALA A 130 -5.66 -13.80 -0.59
CA ALA A 130 -5.19 -15.08 -0.07
C ALA A 130 -6.33 -15.94 0.47
N ALA A 131 -7.39 -15.32 1.02
CA ALA A 131 -8.57 -16.02 1.52
C ALA A 131 -9.53 -16.52 0.43
N ALA A 132 -9.34 -16.10 -0.82
CA ALA A 132 -10.19 -16.53 -1.93
C ALA A 132 -9.88 -17.97 -2.35
N THR A 133 -10.93 -18.70 -2.75
CA THR A 133 -10.78 -20.09 -3.27
C THR A 133 -9.97 -20.12 -4.57
N GLU A 134 -9.95 -19.04 -5.32
CA GLU A 134 -9.18 -18.86 -6.55
C GLU A 134 -7.69 -18.59 -6.31
N ALA A 135 -7.29 -18.30 -5.07
CA ALA A 135 -5.90 -18.02 -4.74
C ALA A 135 -5.03 -19.29 -4.92
N PRO A 136 -3.98 -19.25 -5.74
CA PRO A 136 -3.18 -20.44 -6.04
C PRO A 136 -2.42 -20.98 -4.82
N ALA A 137 -2.20 -20.16 -3.81
CA ALA A 137 -1.50 -20.52 -2.59
C ALA A 137 -2.40 -21.12 -1.51
N GLY A 138 -3.72 -21.32 -1.76
CA GLY A 138 -4.62 -21.98 -0.84
C GLY A 138 -4.66 -21.36 0.57
N GLY A 139 -4.67 -20.04 0.65
CA GLY A 139 -4.68 -19.31 1.92
C GLY A 139 -3.31 -18.94 2.49
N TRP A 140 -2.22 -19.44 1.92
CA TRP A 140 -0.89 -19.06 2.37
C TRP A 140 -0.52 -17.65 1.89
N THR A 141 -0.04 -16.83 2.81
CA THR A 141 0.42 -15.46 2.54
C THR A 141 1.77 -15.21 3.20
N TRP A 142 2.57 -14.40 2.57
CA TRP A 142 3.88 -13.99 3.09
C TRP A 142 4.24 -12.60 2.60
N ALA A 143 4.99 -11.83 3.40
CA ALA A 143 5.60 -10.62 2.91
C ALA A 143 6.96 -10.94 2.27
N HIS A 144 7.21 -10.35 1.13
CA HIS A 144 8.44 -10.55 0.36
C HIS A 144 9.59 -9.64 0.79
N ARG A 145 9.32 -8.71 1.71
CA ARG A 145 10.28 -7.72 2.20
C ARG A 145 10.71 -8.03 3.65
N SER A 146 11.89 -7.58 4.00
CA SER A 146 12.39 -7.46 5.36
C SER A 146 12.62 -5.98 5.67
N ASP A 147 12.43 -5.58 6.91
CA ASP A 147 12.68 -4.19 7.35
C ASP A 147 14.17 -3.85 7.37
N HIS A 148 15.03 -4.86 7.38
CA HIS A 148 16.48 -4.72 7.32
C HIS A 148 17.11 -5.96 6.66
N PRO A 149 18.22 -5.83 5.91
CA PRO A 149 18.88 -6.96 5.24
C PRO A 149 19.27 -8.10 6.17
N THR A 150 19.59 -7.81 7.44
CA THR A 150 20.00 -8.80 8.44
C THR A 150 18.84 -9.37 9.26
N LEU A 151 17.63 -8.83 9.14
CA LEU A 151 16.46 -9.36 9.81
C LEU A 151 15.84 -10.50 9.00
N PRO A 152 15.25 -11.50 9.68
CA PRO A 152 14.53 -12.55 8.97
C PRO A 152 13.37 -11.94 8.18
N ARG A 153 13.11 -12.51 7.01
CA ARG A 153 11.90 -12.18 6.24
C ARG A 153 10.67 -12.48 7.09
N SER A 154 9.61 -11.73 6.83
CA SER A 154 8.35 -11.85 7.55
C SER A 154 7.80 -13.28 7.54
N ARG A 155 6.97 -13.56 8.52
CA ARG A 155 6.33 -14.86 8.70
C ARG A 155 5.51 -15.26 7.49
N VAL A 156 5.49 -16.55 7.21
CA VAL A 156 4.47 -17.18 6.39
C VAL A 156 3.27 -17.43 7.29
N GLU A 157 2.10 -16.96 6.90
CA GLU A 157 0.86 -17.16 7.63
C GLU A 157 -0.19 -17.82 6.75
N HIS A 158 -1.10 -18.54 7.38
CA HIS A 158 -2.25 -19.13 6.72
C HIS A 158 -3.49 -18.30 7.05
N VAL A 159 -4.20 -17.87 6.02
CA VAL A 159 -5.50 -17.21 6.12
C VAL A 159 -6.56 -18.26 5.77
N THR A 160 -7.58 -18.39 6.61
CA THR A 160 -8.68 -19.32 6.33
C THR A 160 -9.38 -18.91 5.03
N THR A 161 -9.55 -19.89 4.15
CA THR A 161 -10.30 -19.69 2.90
C THR A 161 -11.76 -19.43 3.20
N ASN A 162 -12.31 -18.32 2.69
CA ASN A 162 -13.65 -17.83 3.00
C ASN A 162 -14.64 -17.94 1.81
N GLY A 163 -14.24 -18.53 0.71
CA GLY A 163 -15.06 -18.68 -0.48
C GLY A 163 -14.54 -17.92 -1.70
N PRO A 164 -15.31 -17.83 -2.78
CA PRO A 164 -14.92 -17.09 -3.98
C PRO A 164 -14.66 -15.62 -3.71
N LEU A 165 -13.70 -15.03 -4.41
CA LEU A 165 -13.33 -13.61 -4.24
C LEU A 165 -14.54 -12.69 -4.35
N GLN A 166 -15.45 -12.96 -5.28
CA GLN A 166 -16.69 -12.20 -5.44
C GLN A 166 -17.53 -12.21 -4.15
N GLN A 167 -17.68 -13.35 -3.51
CA GLN A 167 -18.41 -13.47 -2.25
C GLN A 167 -17.71 -12.74 -1.10
N ILE A 168 -16.38 -12.80 -1.05
CA ILE A 168 -15.58 -12.09 -0.05
C ILE A 168 -15.76 -10.57 -0.19
N LEU A 169 -15.81 -10.05 -1.42
CA LEU A 169 -15.93 -8.62 -1.70
C LEU A 169 -17.37 -8.09 -1.58
N HIS A 170 -18.36 -8.88 -1.97
CA HIS A 170 -19.75 -8.41 -2.05
C HIS A 170 -20.67 -8.99 -0.95
N GLY A 171 -20.14 -9.92 -0.16
CA GLY A 171 -20.94 -10.69 0.80
C GLY A 171 -21.66 -11.88 0.14
N PRO A 172 -22.36 -12.71 0.93
CA PRO A 172 -23.14 -13.80 0.38
C PRO A 172 -24.21 -13.25 -0.57
N ALA A 173 -24.38 -13.92 -1.71
CA ALA A 173 -25.49 -13.58 -2.59
C ALA A 173 -26.79 -13.64 -1.77
N VAL A 174 -27.53 -12.54 -1.70
CA VAL A 174 -28.86 -12.53 -1.11
C VAL A 174 -29.66 -13.46 -2.02
N GLY A 175 -30.08 -14.62 -1.48
CA GLY A 175 -30.88 -15.57 -2.24
C GLY A 175 -32.12 -14.86 -2.77
N ALA A 176 -32.49 -15.20 -4.00
CA ALA A 176 -33.71 -14.69 -4.62
C ALA A 176 -35.01 -15.26 -3.96
N ASP A 177 -34.88 -15.80 -2.75
CA ASP A 177 -35.94 -16.37 -1.95
C ASP A 177 -36.29 -15.41 -0.82
N GLY A 178 -36.97 -14.33 -1.16
CA GLY A 178 -37.62 -13.41 -0.27
C GLY A 178 -38.97 -13.02 -0.85
#